data_8bb8bd9c759b317d6e5720cf6e224c06
#
_entry.id   8bb8bd9c759b317d6e5720cf6e224c06
#
_cell.length_a   1.000
_cell.length_b   1.000
_cell.length_c   1.000
_cell.angle_alpha   90.00
_cell.angle_beta   90.00
_cell.angle_gamma   90.00
#
_symmetry.space_group_name_H-M   'P 1'
#
loop_
_entity.id
_entity.type
_entity.pdbx_description
1 polymer ?
#
loop_
_entity_poly.entity_id
_entity_poly.type
_entity_poly.pdbx_seq_one_letter_code
_entity_poly.pdbx_strand_id
1 'polypeptide(L)'
;MKLFKILLVAIAALISLTTAVVALKDAVCGLPDSVNGFGELECRAHFVLWSYRASANRCVRFVYGGCGGNRNQFPTQRECENKCKN
;
A
#
# COMPACT_ATOMS: atom_id res chain seq x y z
N MET A 1 15.70 -39.74 -12.49
CA MET A 1 15.65 -38.63 -13.43
C MET A 1 14.25 -38.01 -13.56
N LYS A 2 13.19 -38.79 -13.58
CA LYS A 2 11.81 -38.24 -13.63
C LYS A 2 11.46 -37.39 -12.38
N LEU A 3 11.90 -37.79 -11.19
CA LEU A 3 11.70 -37.05 -9.94
C LEU A 3 12.40 -35.70 -9.92
N PHE A 4 13.56 -35.58 -10.53
CA PHE A 4 14.33 -34.35 -10.61
C PHE A 4 13.60 -33.25 -11.42
N LYS A 5 12.96 -33.64 -12.54
CA LYS A 5 12.18 -32.71 -13.37
C LYS A 5 10.93 -32.19 -12.65
N ILE A 6 10.24 -33.04 -11.89
CA ILE A 6 9.06 -32.67 -11.11
C ILE A 6 9.43 -31.68 -10.01
N LEU A 7 10.56 -31.87 -9.32
CA LEU A 7 11.04 -30.96 -8.28
C LEU A 7 11.38 -29.58 -8.85
N LEU A 8 12.01 -29.49 -10.01
CA LEU A 8 12.32 -28.22 -10.66
C LEU A 8 11.08 -27.43 -11.05
N VAL A 9 10.05 -28.09 -11.56
CA VAL A 9 8.77 -27.44 -11.91
C VAL A 9 8.07 -26.90 -10.66
N ALA A 10 8.07 -27.65 -9.56
CA ALA A 10 7.48 -27.20 -8.29
C ALA A 10 8.19 -25.97 -7.72
N ILE A 11 9.52 -25.93 -7.76
CA ILE A 11 10.31 -24.78 -7.30
C ILE A 11 10.03 -23.54 -8.15
N ALA A 12 9.95 -23.67 -9.47
CA ALA A 12 9.65 -22.57 -10.39
C ALA A 12 8.26 -21.99 -10.13
N ALA A 13 7.26 -22.82 -9.85
CA ALA A 13 5.90 -22.37 -9.51
C ALA A 13 5.87 -21.58 -8.19
N LEU A 14 6.60 -22.02 -7.17
CA LEU A 14 6.71 -21.32 -5.88
C LEU A 14 7.37 -19.95 -6.02
N ILE A 15 8.44 -19.84 -6.83
CA ILE A 15 9.13 -18.58 -7.09
C ILE A 15 8.19 -17.59 -7.81
N SER A 16 7.39 -18.03 -8.76
CA SER A 16 6.43 -17.19 -9.48
C SER A 16 5.36 -16.63 -8.55
N LEU A 17 4.86 -17.42 -7.59
CA LEU A 17 3.89 -16.96 -6.59
C LEU A 17 4.50 -15.93 -5.65
N THR A 18 5.76 -16.11 -5.25
CA THR A 18 6.46 -15.18 -4.37
C THR A 18 6.69 -13.82 -5.03
N THR A 19 7.05 -13.78 -6.32
CA THR A 19 7.26 -12.54 -7.07
C THR A 19 5.97 -11.73 -7.25
N ALA A 20 4.80 -12.36 -7.30
CA ALA A 20 3.51 -11.66 -7.43
C ALA A 20 3.14 -10.82 -6.21
N VAL A 21 3.73 -11.08 -5.03
CA VAL A 21 3.44 -10.36 -3.78
C VAL A 21 4.26 -9.06 -3.63
N VAL A 22 5.29 -8.84 -4.45
CA VAL A 22 6.20 -7.69 -4.36
C VAL A 22 5.88 -6.62 -5.42
N ALA A 23 4.60 -6.35 -5.68
CA ALA A 23 4.17 -5.44 -6.75
C ALA A 23 3.99 -3.98 -6.30
N LEU A 24 4.24 -3.64 -5.03
CA LEU A 24 4.14 -2.27 -4.53
C LEU A 24 5.36 -1.45 -4.96
N LYS A 25 5.12 -0.24 -5.47
CA LYS A 25 6.18 0.69 -5.86
C LYS A 25 6.98 1.19 -4.65
N ASP A 26 6.33 1.30 -3.50
CA ASP A 26 6.94 1.74 -2.25
C ASP A 26 6.23 1.06 -1.08
N ALA A 27 6.95 0.80 0.00
CA ALA A 27 6.40 0.16 1.20
C ALA A 27 5.25 0.96 1.83
N VAL A 28 5.29 2.29 1.77
CA VAL A 28 4.22 3.14 2.32
C VAL A 28 2.90 2.91 1.61
N CYS A 29 2.93 2.48 0.35
CA CYS A 29 1.73 2.21 -0.45
C CYS A 29 0.96 0.98 0.04
N GLY A 30 1.58 0.12 0.83
CA GLY A 30 0.94 -1.03 1.44
C GLY A 30 0.37 -0.78 2.83
N LEU A 31 0.59 0.40 3.40
CA LEU A 31 0.02 0.77 4.70
C LEU A 31 -1.49 1.04 4.56
N PRO A 32 -2.27 0.85 5.64
CA PRO A 32 -3.69 1.19 5.60
C PRO A 32 -3.93 2.63 5.13
N ASP A 33 -4.92 2.81 4.26
CA ASP A 33 -5.24 4.15 3.74
C ASP A 33 -6.11 4.94 4.71
N SER A 34 -6.01 6.27 4.63
CA SER A 34 -6.91 7.22 5.31
C SER A 34 -6.93 7.08 6.84
N VAL A 35 -5.82 6.63 7.44
CA VAL A 35 -5.72 6.47 8.90
C VAL A 35 -5.68 7.83 9.58
N ASN A 36 -6.50 8.01 10.61
CA ASN A 36 -6.71 9.26 11.32
C ASN A 36 -7.07 9.00 12.79
N GLY A 37 -6.39 9.70 13.68
CA GLY A 37 -6.64 9.55 15.12
C GLY A 37 -6.00 8.32 15.76
N PHE A 38 -6.16 8.19 17.08
CA PHE A 38 -5.72 7.04 17.88
C PHE A 38 -6.93 6.43 18.58
N GLY A 39 -7.56 5.41 17.99
CA GLY A 39 -8.78 4.83 18.56
C GLY A 39 -9.88 5.88 18.75
N GLU A 40 -10.24 6.19 19.99
CA GLU A 40 -11.26 7.20 20.30
C GLU A 40 -10.71 8.63 20.32
N LEU A 41 -9.38 8.81 20.27
CA LEU A 41 -8.76 10.12 20.28
C LEU A 41 -8.77 10.74 18.89
N GLU A 42 -9.40 11.89 18.74
CA GLU A 42 -9.43 12.67 17.52
C GLU A 42 -8.70 14.00 17.71
N CYS A 43 -7.86 14.36 16.74
CA CYS A 43 -7.29 15.70 16.65
C CYS A 43 -8.15 16.57 15.75
N ARG A 44 -8.16 17.89 15.99
CA ARG A 44 -9.12 18.82 15.34
C ARG A 44 -8.56 19.67 14.21
N ALA A 45 -7.37 19.37 13.73
CA ALA A 45 -6.89 20.01 12.52
C ALA A 45 -7.70 19.53 11.31
N HIS A 46 -7.60 20.24 10.19
CA HIS A 46 -8.35 19.91 8.98
C HIS A 46 -7.38 19.97 7.80
N PHE A 47 -6.59 18.89 7.63
CA PHE A 47 -5.69 18.74 6.50
C PHE A 47 -6.34 17.87 5.45
N VAL A 48 -6.54 18.42 4.26
CA VAL A 48 -7.00 17.62 3.12
C VAL A 48 -5.79 16.95 2.50
N LEU A 49 -5.72 15.63 2.60
CA LEU A 49 -4.61 14.82 2.11
C LEU A 49 -5.11 13.72 1.18
N TRP A 50 -4.16 13.06 0.55
CA TRP A 50 -4.40 11.92 -0.32
C TRP A 50 -3.72 10.69 0.24
N SER A 51 -4.31 9.53 0.04
CA SER A 51 -3.79 8.25 0.52
C SER A 51 -4.01 7.19 -0.55
N TYR A 52 -3.06 6.27 -0.68
CA TYR A 52 -3.17 5.22 -1.69
C TYR A 52 -3.93 4.02 -1.14
N ARG A 53 -5.00 3.66 -1.83
CA ARG A 53 -5.81 2.47 -1.54
C ARG A 53 -5.36 1.33 -2.45
N ALA A 54 -4.54 0.44 -1.93
CA ALA A 54 -3.93 -0.66 -2.69
C ALA A 54 -5.00 -1.60 -3.29
N SER A 55 -6.08 -1.87 -2.57
CA SER A 55 -7.16 -2.74 -3.03
C SER A 55 -7.86 -2.22 -4.28
N ALA A 56 -7.81 -0.92 -4.54
CA ALA A 56 -8.43 -0.27 -5.69
C ALA A 56 -7.41 0.31 -6.68
N ASN A 57 -6.11 0.22 -6.41
CA ASN A 57 -5.02 0.85 -7.17
C ASN A 57 -5.35 2.32 -7.50
N ARG A 58 -5.73 3.08 -6.48
CA ARG A 58 -6.04 4.50 -6.68
C ARG A 58 -5.82 5.30 -5.40
N CYS A 59 -5.55 6.59 -5.59
CA CYS A 59 -5.44 7.55 -4.51
C CYS A 59 -6.82 8.09 -4.13
N VAL A 60 -7.08 8.18 -2.84
CA VAL A 60 -8.34 8.68 -2.28
C VAL A 60 -8.07 9.90 -1.41
N ARG A 61 -8.99 10.85 -1.45
CA ARG A 61 -8.91 12.06 -0.64
C ARG A 61 -9.49 11.80 0.73
N PHE A 62 -8.85 12.32 1.78
CA PHE A 62 -9.38 12.24 3.14
C PHE A 62 -8.99 13.47 3.96
N VAL A 63 -9.67 13.68 5.07
CA VAL A 63 -9.37 14.76 6.02
C VAL A 63 -8.58 14.17 7.18
N TYR A 64 -7.39 14.72 7.41
CA TYR A 64 -6.51 14.32 8.49
C TYR A 64 -6.55 15.32 9.63
N GLY A 65 -6.77 14.83 10.85
CA GLY A 65 -6.91 15.69 12.04
C GLY A 65 -5.60 16.13 12.67
N GLY A 66 -4.44 15.64 12.19
CA GLY A 66 -3.13 16.06 12.67
C GLY A 66 -2.45 15.10 13.63
N CYS A 67 -3.07 13.97 13.98
CA CYS A 67 -2.44 12.94 14.80
C CYS A 67 -2.92 11.55 14.42
N GLY A 68 -2.13 10.54 14.78
CA GLY A 68 -2.52 9.14 14.64
C GLY A 68 -2.55 8.59 13.23
N GLY A 69 -1.90 9.23 12.29
CA GLY A 69 -1.83 8.75 10.91
C GLY A 69 -0.68 7.78 10.68
N ASN A 70 -0.40 7.53 9.43
CA ASN A 70 0.77 6.79 8.98
C ASN A 70 1.42 7.51 7.78
N ARG A 71 2.44 6.90 7.20
CA ARG A 71 3.18 7.50 6.09
C ARG A 71 2.45 7.42 4.75
N ASN A 72 1.31 6.73 4.68
CA ASN A 72 0.47 6.69 3.49
C ASN A 72 -0.40 7.94 3.41
N GLN A 73 0.26 9.10 3.32
CA GLN A 73 -0.34 10.42 3.25
C GLN A 73 0.46 11.28 2.28
N PHE A 74 -0.22 11.97 1.39
CA PHE A 74 0.39 12.81 0.37
C PHE A 74 -0.36 14.14 0.28
N PRO A 75 0.34 15.26 0.12
CA PRO A 75 -0.32 16.56 0.03
C PRO A 75 -1.15 16.73 -1.24
N THR A 76 -0.81 16.03 -2.33
CA THR A 76 -1.54 16.12 -3.60
C THR A 76 -1.83 14.73 -4.16
N GLN A 77 -2.88 14.65 -4.98
CA GLN A 77 -3.21 13.43 -5.71
C GLN A 77 -2.04 12.98 -6.61
N ARG A 78 -1.39 13.92 -7.26
CA ARG A 78 -0.27 13.66 -8.16
C ARG A 78 0.91 13.00 -7.45
N GLU A 79 1.27 13.49 -6.27
CA GLU A 79 2.36 12.90 -5.48
C GLU A 79 2.01 11.48 -5.03
N CYS A 80 0.77 11.27 -4.62
CA CYS A 80 0.27 9.94 -4.27
C CYS A 80 0.33 8.99 -5.47
N GLU A 81 -0.15 9.41 -6.62
CA GLU A 81 -0.13 8.60 -7.84
C GLU A 81 1.28 8.29 -8.32
N ASN A 82 2.17 9.28 -8.30
CA ASN A 82 3.57 9.09 -8.69
C ASN A 82 4.29 8.10 -7.76
N LYS A 83 3.97 8.11 -6.48
CA LYS A 83 4.58 7.24 -5.49
C LYS A 83 4.03 5.82 -5.55
N CYS A 84 2.73 5.65 -5.73
CA CYS A 84 2.03 4.41 -5.44
C CYS A 84 1.27 3.79 -6.62
N LYS A 85 0.68 4.60 -7.47
CA LYS A 85 -0.20 4.07 -8.53
C LYS A 85 0.60 3.39 -9.63
N ASN A 86 0.17 2.19 -9.98
CA ASN A 86 0.77 1.41 -11.07
C ASN A 86 0.19 1.79 -12.42
#